data_b25f7200572d0f2d3dac0a155bdbfe64
#
_entry.id   b25f7200572d0f2d3dac0a155bdbfe64
#
_cell.length_a   1.000
_cell.length_b   1.000
_cell.length_c   1.000
_cell.angle_alpha   90.00
_cell.angle_beta   90.00
_cell.angle_gamma   90.00
#
_symmetry.space_group_name_H-M   'P 1'
#
loop_
_entity.id
_entity.type
_entity.pdbx_description
1 polymer ?
#
loop_
_entity_poly.entity_id
_entity_poly.type
_entity_poly.pdbx_seq_one_letter_code
_entity_poly.pdbx_strand_id
1 'polypeptide(L)'
;HLKRGGHPAQVEDGYSSTWYRAQYQHAIMPLISIIISPSNHTLNAEKTINSILKKTAYPNYEIILIENKNMEKKETKLYKQIAQGNRIDTVKWEGSSNYSSANNKAVEQTKGEVLLFLDDAIQVINQDWLEEMLQFVLRSDVGAVGAKLYYPDDTIQHGGLILGIDNLVRYSHKHFPKNSTGYFGQLVLAHNISALPASCLMVRKQVFQEVGGFNKNYSLAFGDIDLSLKILEKKYLNVWTPYAKLYHHKSKKRDHKTITKKENRFAKEKAYFEQQWADFLEKGDPYYNPNLTLDREDFSIALK
;
A
#
# COMPACT_ATOMS: atom_id res chain seq x y z
N HIS A 1 23.39 -15.46 -10.79
CA HIS A 1 22.14 -15.37 -11.58
C HIS A 1 21.68 -13.93 -11.79
N LEU A 2 21.52 -13.13 -10.74
CA LEU A 2 21.01 -11.74 -10.82
C LEU A 2 21.88 -10.86 -11.75
N LYS A 3 23.21 -10.91 -11.65
CA LYS A 3 24.12 -10.18 -12.55
C LYS A 3 23.92 -10.58 -14.01
N ARG A 4 23.73 -11.87 -14.32
CA ARG A 4 23.44 -12.35 -15.69
C ARG A 4 22.09 -11.88 -16.22
N GLY A 5 21.12 -11.69 -15.32
CA GLY A 5 19.78 -11.14 -15.66
C GLY A 5 19.74 -9.61 -15.76
N GLY A 6 20.88 -8.91 -15.65
CA GLY A 6 20.91 -7.45 -15.68
C GLY A 6 20.40 -6.74 -14.43
N HIS A 7 20.27 -7.48 -13.30
CA HIS A 7 19.82 -6.94 -12.01
C HIS A 7 20.98 -6.80 -11.06
N PRO A 8 21.66 -5.64 -10.94
CA PRO A 8 22.73 -5.43 -9.98
C PRO A 8 22.14 -5.50 -8.55
N ALA A 9 22.53 -6.54 -7.81
CA ALA A 9 22.10 -6.73 -6.44
C ALA A 9 23.22 -7.34 -5.61
N GLN A 10 23.27 -6.95 -4.34
CA GLN A 10 23.99 -7.66 -3.30
C GLN A 10 23.07 -8.73 -2.72
N VAL A 11 23.65 -9.89 -2.37
CA VAL A 11 22.90 -10.98 -1.74
C VAL A 11 23.47 -11.19 -0.36
N GLU A 12 22.62 -11.13 0.63
CA GLU A 12 22.92 -11.34 2.04
C GLU A 12 22.19 -12.60 2.55
N ASP A 13 22.69 -13.18 3.63
CA ASP A 13 21.97 -14.21 4.35
C ASP A 13 20.67 -13.64 4.92
N GLY A 14 19.58 -14.40 4.75
CA GLY A 14 18.27 -14.02 5.24
C GLY A 14 18.02 -14.46 6.69
N TYR A 15 16.76 -14.62 7.05
CA TYR A 15 16.31 -15.03 8.38
C TYR A 15 16.80 -16.45 8.77
N SER A 16 17.08 -17.30 7.81
CA SER A 16 17.57 -18.67 7.97
C SER A 16 18.68 -18.96 6.97
N SER A 17 19.56 -19.92 7.27
CA SER A 17 20.73 -20.28 6.47
C SER A 17 20.45 -20.66 5.00
N THR A 18 19.21 -20.96 4.66
CA THR A 18 18.80 -21.30 3.29
C THR A 18 18.01 -20.19 2.61
N TRP A 19 17.77 -19.06 3.29
CA TRP A 19 17.03 -17.93 2.77
C TRP A 19 17.98 -16.76 2.52
N TYR A 20 17.76 -16.06 1.41
CA TYR A 20 18.62 -14.97 0.98
C TYR A 20 17.81 -13.70 0.81
N ARG A 21 18.43 -12.58 1.13
CA ARG A 21 17.92 -11.24 0.84
C ARG A 21 18.69 -10.67 -0.34
N ALA A 22 18.00 -10.29 -1.41
CA ALA A 22 18.55 -9.52 -2.50
C ALA A 22 18.32 -8.02 -2.25
N GLN A 23 19.39 -7.24 -2.21
CA GLN A 23 19.36 -5.78 -2.14
C GLN A 23 19.74 -5.21 -3.50
N TYR A 24 18.76 -4.63 -4.21
CA TYR A 24 18.98 -4.04 -5.51
C TYR A 24 19.60 -2.65 -5.36
N GLN A 25 20.66 -2.40 -6.13
CA GLN A 25 21.39 -1.15 -6.10
C GLN A 25 20.95 -0.25 -7.26
N HIS A 26 20.67 1.01 -6.96
CA HIS A 26 20.33 2.02 -7.94
C HIS A 26 21.26 3.23 -7.78
N ALA A 27 21.76 3.75 -8.91
CA ALA A 27 22.62 4.94 -8.92
C ALA A 27 21.83 6.25 -8.75
N ILE A 28 20.49 6.19 -8.83
CA ILE A 28 19.63 7.38 -8.80
C ILE A 28 18.86 7.45 -7.48
N MET A 29 18.61 8.67 -7.04
CA MET A 29 17.77 8.99 -5.88
C MET A 29 16.59 9.87 -6.33
N PRO A 30 15.55 9.29 -6.97
CA PRO A 30 14.44 10.05 -7.52
C PRO A 30 13.63 10.76 -6.42
N LEU A 31 12.97 11.85 -6.78
CA LEU A 31 12.03 12.51 -5.86
C LEU A 31 10.81 11.59 -5.61
N ILE A 32 10.51 11.33 -4.34
CA ILE A 32 9.33 10.58 -3.92
C ILE A 32 8.26 11.55 -3.45
N SER A 33 7.07 11.51 -4.06
CA SER A 33 5.91 12.26 -3.58
C SER A 33 5.06 11.37 -2.66
N ILE A 34 5.09 11.65 -1.36
CA ILE A 34 4.30 10.97 -0.34
C ILE A 34 2.92 11.64 -0.26
N ILE A 35 1.88 10.95 -0.75
CA ILE A 35 0.52 11.45 -0.78
C ILE A 35 -0.22 10.90 0.43
N ILE A 36 -0.64 11.78 1.34
CA ILE A 36 -1.35 11.42 2.55
C ILE A 36 -2.82 11.80 2.40
N SER A 37 -3.68 10.76 2.39
CA SER A 37 -5.13 10.94 2.34
C SER A 37 -5.70 10.95 3.75
N PRO A 38 -6.41 12.03 4.17
CA PRO A 38 -6.95 12.09 5.50
C PRO A 38 -8.07 11.06 5.69
N SER A 39 -7.96 10.28 6.73
CA SER A 39 -9.12 9.70 7.39
C SER A 39 -9.80 10.81 8.20
N ASN A 40 -11.02 10.60 8.69
CA ASN A 40 -11.76 11.65 9.44
C ASN A 40 -11.14 11.99 10.81
N HIS A 41 -9.82 11.87 11.01
CA HIS A 41 -9.12 12.06 12.29
C HIS A 41 -7.76 12.77 12.12
N THR A 42 -7.76 14.06 12.10
CA THR A 42 -6.61 14.96 11.90
C THR A 42 -5.43 14.77 12.82
N LEU A 43 -5.67 14.37 14.08
CA LEU A 43 -4.58 14.10 15.04
C LEU A 43 -3.66 12.95 14.57
N ASN A 44 -4.14 12.10 13.69
CA ASN A 44 -3.34 11.03 13.14
C ASN A 44 -2.37 11.55 12.08
N ALA A 45 -2.82 12.43 11.19
CA ALA A 45 -1.97 13.00 10.13
C ALA A 45 -0.75 13.75 10.72
N GLU A 46 -0.92 14.53 11.78
CA GLU A 46 0.19 15.19 12.46
C GLU A 46 1.22 14.19 13.00
N LYS A 47 0.77 13.11 13.65
CA LYS A 47 1.65 12.06 14.16
C LYS A 47 2.38 11.34 13.04
N THR A 48 1.67 11.05 11.93
CA THR A 48 2.24 10.42 10.74
C THR A 48 3.33 11.29 10.13
N ILE A 49 3.05 12.57 9.89
CA ILE A 49 4.00 13.52 9.31
C ILE A 49 5.23 13.70 10.22
N ASN A 50 5.01 13.90 11.53
CA ASN A 50 6.10 13.98 12.49
C ASN A 50 6.97 12.72 12.51
N SER A 51 6.35 11.55 12.35
CA SER A 51 7.06 10.27 12.26
C SER A 51 7.92 10.19 10.99
N ILE A 52 7.38 10.61 9.85
CA ILE A 52 8.12 10.66 8.58
C ILE A 52 9.31 11.62 8.70
N LEU A 53 9.08 12.87 9.13
CA LEU A 53 10.12 13.88 9.21
C LEU A 53 11.26 13.50 10.17
N LYS A 54 10.94 12.80 11.28
CA LYS A 54 11.93 12.41 12.30
C LYS A 54 12.70 11.14 11.96
N LYS A 55 12.09 10.21 11.22
CA LYS A 55 12.64 8.86 11.08
C LYS A 55 13.05 8.49 9.66
N THR A 56 12.70 9.27 8.64
CA THR A 56 13.05 8.92 7.26
C THR A 56 14.47 9.37 6.94
N ALA A 57 15.34 8.42 6.59
CA ALA A 57 16.73 8.69 6.21
C ALA A 57 16.83 9.19 4.75
N TYR A 58 15.95 8.73 3.87
CA TYR A 58 15.91 9.16 2.47
C TYR A 58 15.71 10.67 2.34
N PRO A 59 16.63 11.41 1.68
CA PRO A 59 16.60 12.87 1.71
C PRO A 59 15.68 13.50 0.68
N ASN A 60 15.36 12.80 -0.42
CA ASN A 60 14.71 13.39 -1.61
C ASN A 60 13.22 13.01 -1.68
N TYR A 61 12.40 13.62 -0.83
CA TYR A 61 10.94 13.45 -0.84
C TYR A 61 10.20 14.76 -0.59
N GLU A 62 8.96 14.82 -1.04
CA GLU A 62 7.94 15.80 -0.70
C GLU A 62 6.72 15.11 -0.10
N ILE A 63 5.92 15.84 0.67
CA ILE A 63 4.66 15.36 1.25
C ILE A 63 3.51 16.19 0.68
N ILE A 64 2.50 15.51 0.15
CA ILE A 64 1.28 16.12 -0.38
C ILE A 64 0.11 15.73 0.53
N LEU A 65 -0.46 16.70 1.22
CA LEU A 65 -1.63 16.49 2.08
C LEU A 65 -2.92 16.78 1.31
N ILE A 66 -3.85 15.85 1.30
CA ILE A 66 -5.17 16.09 0.72
C ILE A 66 -6.05 16.80 1.75
N GLU A 67 -6.42 18.04 1.49
CA GLU A 67 -7.36 18.83 2.31
C GLU A 67 -8.79 18.63 1.81
N ASN A 68 -9.62 17.90 2.56
CA ASN A 68 -11.00 17.67 2.20
C ASN A 68 -11.87 18.88 2.62
N LYS A 69 -12.83 19.29 1.78
CA LYS A 69 -13.76 20.41 2.06
C LYS A 69 -14.56 20.26 3.36
N ASN A 70 -14.75 19.03 3.83
CA ASN A 70 -15.50 18.73 5.05
C ASN A 70 -14.64 18.72 6.32
N MET A 71 -13.36 19.10 6.20
CA MET A 71 -12.47 19.22 7.36
C MET A 71 -12.91 20.35 8.28
N GLU A 72 -12.84 20.14 9.58
CA GLU A 72 -13.11 21.18 10.56
C GLU A 72 -12.10 22.34 10.44
N LYS A 73 -12.52 23.56 10.80
CA LYS A 73 -11.62 24.74 10.78
C LYS A 73 -10.31 24.53 11.58
N LYS A 74 -10.39 23.77 12.67
CA LYS A 74 -9.23 23.41 13.51
C LYS A 74 -8.24 22.53 12.72
N GLU A 75 -8.75 21.61 11.93
CA GLU A 75 -7.98 20.69 11.10
C GLU A 75 -7.29 21.41 9.95
N THR A 76 -8.03 22.26 9.25
CA THR A 76 -7.48 23.12 8.19
C THR A 76 -6.38 24.04 8.73
N LYS A 77 -6.54 24.58 9.96
CA LYS A 77 -5.49 25.39 10.61
C LYS A 77 -4.25 24.57 10.92
N LEU A 78 -4.41 23.34 11.42
CA LEU A 78 -3.31 22.42 11.69
C LEU A 78 -2.54 22.08 10.41
N TYR A 79 -3.24 21.74 9.32
CA TYR A 79 -2.61 21.45 8.03
C TYR A 79 -1.81 22.63 7.51
N LYS A 80 -2.33 23.85 7.62
CA LYS A 80 -1.60 25.08 7.24
C LYS A 80 -0.34 25.30 8.11
N GLN A 81 -0.40 24.97 9.41
CA GLN A 81 0.76 25.07 10.30
C GLN A 81 1.84 24.03 9.93
N ILE A 82 1.42 22.79 9.65
CA ILE A 82 2.32 21.71 9.25
C ILE A 82 2.94 22.02 7.87
N ALA A 83 2.18 22.57 6.93
CA ALA A 83 2.63 22.92 5.59
C ALA A 83 3.58 24.13 5.53
N GLN A 84 3.85 24.82 6.63
CA GLN A 84 4.88 25.87 6.70
C GLN A 84 6.33 25.30 6.58
N GLY A 85 6.50 23.98 6.61
CA GLY A 85 7.77 23.31 6.37
C GLY A 85 8.10 23.18 4.88
N ASN A 86 9.38 23.25 4.52
CA ASN A 86 9.88 23.31 3.13
C ASN A 86 9.59 22.08 2.22
N ARG A 87 8.89 21.03 2.71
CA ARG A 87 8.67 19.77 1.98
C ARG A 87 7.21 19.34 1.93
N ILE A 88 6.29 20.20 2.40
CA ILE A 88 4.88 19.82 2.59
C ILE A 88 4.00 20.79 1.82
N ASP A 89 3.25 20.26 0.87
CA ASP A 89 2.24 20.97 0.11
C ASP A 89 0.84 20.44 0.42
N THR A 90 -0.21 21.23 0.20
CA THR A 90 -1.60 20.82 0.37
C THR A 90 -2.36 20.87 -0.93
N VAL A 91 -3.20 19.87 -1.18
CA VAL A 91 -4.11 19.82 -2.33
C VAL A 91 -5.55 19.80 -1.84
N LYS A 92 -6.32 20.83 -2.22
CA LYS A 92 -7.73 20.91 -1.89
C LYS A 92 -8.56 19.95 -2.72
N TRP A 93 -9.36 19.14 -2.03
CA TRP A 93 -10.34 18.26 -2.63
C TRP A 93 -11.76 18.73 -2.30
N GLU A 94 -12.45 19.29 -3.27
CA GLU A 94 -13.81 19.83 -3.14
C GLU A 94 -14.90 18.82 -3.52
N GLY A 95 -14.52 17.66 -4.03
CA GLY A 95 -15.42 16.60 -4.45
C GLY A 95 -16.09 15.84 -3.29
N SER A 96 -16.88 14.84 -3.65
CA SER A 96 -17.45 13.89 -2.68
C SER A 96 -16.37 13.07 -1.99
N SER A 97 -16.70 12.39 -0.88
CA SER A 97 -15.81 11.44 -0.23
C SER A 97 -15.54 10.25 -1.17
N ASN A 98 -14.50 10.38 -1.99
CA ASN A 98 -14.03 9.41 -2.97
C ASN A 98 -12.49 9.35 -2.92
N TYR A 99 -11.96 8.29 -2.33
CA TYR A 99 -10.53 8.08 -2.15
C TYR A 99 -9.78 8.11 -3.49
N SER A 100 -10.27 7.37 -4.48
CA SER A 100 -9.65 7.26 -5.79
C SER A 100 -9.54 8.60 -6.51
N SER A 101 -10.65 9.37 -6.53
CA SER A 101 -10.67 10.66 -7.19
C SER A 101 -9.79 11.70 -6.50
N ALA A 102 -9.76 11.70 -5.16
CA ALA A 102 -8.93 12.62 -4.37
C ALA A 102 -7.44 12.36 -4.58
N ASN A 103 -7.03 11.08 -4.57
CA ASN A 103 -5.63 10.71 -4.82
C ASN A 103 -5.21 10.98 -6.27
N ASN A 104 -6.06 10.69 -7.27
CA ASN A 104 -5.78 11.05 -8.66
C ASN A 104 -5.55 12.57 -8.80
N LYS A 105 -6.37 13.39 -8.13
CA LYS A 105 -6.20 14.84 -8.13
C LYS A 105 -4.89 15.27 -7.45
N ALA A 106 -4.51 14.62 -6.36
CA ALA A 106 -3.26 14.90 -5.68
C ALA A 106 -2.06 14.58 -6.58
N VAL A 107 -2.09 13.47 -7.34
CA VAL A 107 -1.02 13.09 -8.27
C VAL A 107 -0.75 14.17 -9.33
N GLU A 108 -1.77 14.93 -9.75
CA GLU A 108 -1.57 16.04 -10.70
C GLU A 108 -0.65 17.14 -10.15
N GLN A 109 -0.54 17.29 -8.82
CA GLN A 109 0.26 18.29 -8.14
C GLN A 109 1.64 17.78 -7.71
N THR A 110 1.91 16.48 -7.84
CA THR A 110 3.19 15.87 -7.45
C THR A 110 4.31 16.22 -8.44
N LYS A 111 5.52 16.42 -7.91
CA LYS A 111 6.75 16.65 -8.69
C LYS A 111 7.59 15.38 -8.81
N GLY A 112 7.37 14.40 -7.92
CA GLY A 112 8.16 13.17 -7.85
C GLY A 112 7.91 12.20 -9.00
N GLU A 113 8.97 11.48 -9.37
CA GLU A 113 8.93 10.37 -10.34
C GLU A 113 8.34 9.09 -9.72
N VAL A 114 8.38 9.01 -8.40
CA VAL A 114 7.84 7.92 -7.60
C VAL A 114 6.74 8.46 -6.70
N LEU A 115 5.59 7.80 -6.71
CA LEU A 115 4.44 8.10 -5.86
C LEU A 115 4.41 7.10 -4.71
N LEU A 116 4.08 7.59 -3.51
CA LEU A 116 3.79 6.76 -2.35
C LEU A 116 2.45 7.18 -1.75
N PHE A 117 1.44 6.33 -1.90
CA PHE A 117 0.15 6.51 -1.22
C PHE A 117 0.27 6.00 0.21
N LEU A 118 -0.11 6.83 1.18
CA LEU A 118 0.04 6.56 2.59
C LEU A 118 -1.23 6.93 3.38
N ASP A 119 -1.66 6.02 4.28
CA ASP A 119 -2.74 6.32 5.22
C ASP A 119 -2.26 7.32 6.29
N ASP A 120 -3.14 8.20 6.76
CA ASP A 120 -2.83 9.23 7.76
C ASP A 120 -2.63 8.69 9.18
N ALA A 121 -2.76 7.39 9.39
CA ALA A 121 -2.55 6.73 10.68
C ALA A 121 -1.28 5.85 10.70
N ILE A 122 -0.33 6.12 9.82
CA ILE A 122 0.94 5.38 9.73
C ILE A 122 2.01 5.98 10.65
N GLN A 123 2.80 5.11 11.26
CA GLN A 123 3.98 5.48 12.03
C GLN A 123 5.20 4.69 11.55
N VAL A 124 6.25 5.38 11.14
CA VAL A 124 7.50 4.78 10.64
C VAL A 124 8.24 4.05 11.76
N ILE A 125 8.76 2.84 11.48
CA ILE A 125 9.58 2.05 12.41
C ILE A 125 11.06 2.20 12.03
N ASN A 126 11.48 1.72 10.86
CA ASN A 126 12.88 1.77 10.41
C ASN A 126 13.15 2.98 9.52
N GLN A 127 14.37 3.52 9.62
CA GLN A 127 14.73 4.78 8.95
C GLN A 127 14.85 4.64 7.42
N ASP A 128 15.23 3.47 6.96
CA ASP A 128 15.49 3.10 5.55
C ASP A 128 14.23 2.57 4.82
N TRP A 129 13.04 2.78 5.40
CA TRP A 129 11.80 2.22 4.88
C TRP A 129 11.47 2.65 3.43
N LEU A 130 11.84 3.87 3.03
CA LEU A 130 11.66 4.34 1.65
C LEU A 130 12.64 3.66 0.70
N GLU A 131 13.90 3.53 1.10
CA GLU A 131 14.93 2.84 0.33
C GLU A 131 14.58 1.36 0.14
N GLU A 132 14.01 0.71 1.17
CA GLU A 132 13.57 -0.68 1.13
C GLU A 132 12.42 -0.93 0.16
N MET A 133 11.60 0.09 -0.10
CA MET A 133 10.57 0.02 -1.14
C MET A 133 11.13 0.44 -2.50
N LEU A 134 11.96 1.48 -2.52
CA LEU A 134 12.50 2.10 -3.72
C LEU A 134 13.36 1.12 -4.52
N GLN A 135 14.17 0.29 -3.85
CA GLN A 135 15.00 -0.70 -4.50
C GLN A 135 14.22 -1.68 -5.41
N PHE A 136 12.97 -1.97 -5.09
CA PHE A 136 12.12 -2.81 -5.92
C PHE A 136 11.39 -2.01 -6.99
N VAL A 137 10.80 -0.85 -6.65
CA VAL A 137 9.98 -0.09 -7.61
C VAL A 137 10.79 0.49 -8.77
N LEU A 138 12.10 0.70 -8.58
CA LEU A 138 13.00 1.16 -9.64
C LEU A 138 13.39 0.07 -10.64
N ARG A 139 13.11 -1.19 -10.37
CA ARG A 139 13.24 -2.25 -11.38
C ARG A 139 12.21 -2.04 -12.47
N SER A 140 12.64 -2.21 -13.73
CA SER A 140 11.77 -2.00 -14.90
C SER A 140 10.56 -2.92 -14.95
N ASP A 141 10.70 -4.14 -14.42
CA ASP A 141 9.66 -5.18 -14.36
C ASP A 141 8.70 -5.04 -13.17
N VAL A 142 8.98 -4.15 -12.19
CA VAL A 142 8.14 -3.93 -11.01
C VAL A 142 7.27 -2.70 -11.23
N GLY A 143 5.96 -2.82 -11.02
CA GLY A 143 5.00 -1.72 -11.10
C GLY A 143 4.71 -1.09 -9.75
N ALA A 144 4.43 -1.91 -8.73
CA ALA A 144 4.12 -1.40 -7.39
C ALA A 144 4.81 -2.21 -6.28
N VAL A 145 4.99 -1.54 -5.12
CA VAL A 145 5.62 -2.11 -3.93
C VAL A 145 4.80 -1.78 -2.69
N GLY A 146 4.51 -2.79 -1.87
CA GLY A 146 3.85 -2.65 -0.57
C GLY A 146 4.78 -2.93 0.59
N ALA A 147 4.53 -2.28 1.74
CA ALA A 147 5.29 -2.41 2.97
C ALA A 147 4.67 -3.40 3.96
N LYS A 148 5.45 -3.83 4.96
CA LYS A 148 4.98 -4.62 6.10
C LYS A 148 4.36 -3.72 7.15
N LEU A 149 3.05 -3.90 7.38
CA LEU A 149 2.31 -3.14 8.39
C LEU A 149 2.02 -3.98 9.63
N TYR A 150 2.15 -3.34 10.79
CA TYR A 150 1.80 -3.90 12.09
C TYR A 150 0.63 -3.14 12.72
N TYR A 151 -0.17 -3.85 13.50
CA TYR A 151 -1.07 -3.21 14.45
C TYR A 151 -0.28 -2.65 15.65
N PRO A 152 -0.87 -1.70 16.41
CA PRO A 152 -0.23 -1.15 17.62
C PRO A 152 0.08 -2.18 18.73
N ASP A 153 -0.55 -3.36 18.67
CA ASP A 153 -0.34 -4.48 19.59
C ASP A 153 0.78 -5.44 19.13
N ASP A 154 1.61 -5.00 18.18
CA ASP A 154 2.70 -5.79 17.59
C ASP A 154 2.24 -7.05 16.82
N THR A 155 0.97 -7.16 16.46
CA THR A 155 0.54 -8.19 15.51
C THR A 155 0.65 -7.70 14.08
N ILE A 156 0.80 -8.63 13.13
CA ILE A 156 0.87 -8.31 11.70
C ILE A 156 -0.48 -7.87 11.19
N GLN A 157 -0.54 -6.75 10.48
CA GLN A 157 -1.77 -6.32 9.84
C GLN A 157 -2.01 -7.09 8.55
N HIS A 158 -0.97 -7.23 7.72
CA HIS A 158 -1.00 -8.03 6.50
C HIS A 158 0.41 -8.31 5.95
N GLY A 159 0.54 -9.44 5.25
CA GLY A 159 1.63 -9.75 4.32
C GLY A 159 1.21 -9.56 2.86
N GLY A 160 0.35 -8.57 2.58
CA GLY A 160 -0.29 -8.34 1.28
C GLY A 160 -1.74 -8.83 1.24
N LEU A 161 -2.31 -8.92 0.04
CA LEU A 161 -3.69 -9.33 -0.21
C LEU A 161 -3.73 -10.62 -1.05
N ILE A 162 -4.61 -11.54 -0.68
CA ILE A 162 -4.90 -12.77 -1.43
C ILE A 162 -6.29 -12.63 -2.04
N LEU A 163 -6.40 -12.93 -3.33
CA LEU A 163 -7.65 -12.91 -4.07
C LEU A 163 -8.34 -14.27 -3.97
N GLY A 164 -9.67 -14.25 -3.92
CA GLY A 164 -10.50 -15.45 -3.90
C GLY A 164 -10.88 -15.98 -2.51
N ILE A 165 -10.16 -15.62 -1.46
CA ILE A 165 -10.54 -16.05 -0.10
C ILE A 165 -11.90 -15.46 0.26
N ASP A 166 -12.83 -16.33 0.71
CA ASP A 166 -14.22 -15.99 1.05
C ASP A 166 -14.93 -15.28 -0.12
N ASN A 167 -14.65 -15.76 -1.33
CA ASN A 167 -15.14 -15.22 -2.61
C ASN A 167 -14.84 -13.73 -2.83
N LEU A 168 -13.77 -13.19 -2.21
CA LEU A 168 -13.43 -11.78 -2.35
C LEU A 168 -11.92 -11.57 -2.30
N VAL A 169 -11.45 -10.80 -1.35
CA VAL A 169 -10.05 -10.45 -1.10
C VAL A 169 -9.82 -10.33 0.39
N ARG A 170 -8.78 -10.95 0.89
CA ARG A 170 -8.43 -10.93 2.31
C ARG A 170 -6.97 -10.57 2.55
N TYR A 171 -6.70 -10.05 3.73
CA TYR A 171 -5.33 -9.80 4.20
C TYR A 171 -4.63 -11.13 4.51
N SER A 172 -3.46 -11.32 3.90
CA SER A 172 -2.57 -12.43 4.22
C SER A 172 -2.00 -12.29 5.63
N HIS A 173 -1.93 -13.38 6.42
CA HIS A 173 -1.30 -13.45 7.75
C HIS A 173 -1.80 -12.42 8.78
N LYS A 174 -3.01 -11.97 8.67
CA LYS A 174 -3.59 -11.00 9.60
C LYS A 174 -3.58 -11.53 11.04
N HIS A 175 -3.18 -10.67 11.99
CA HIS A 175 -3.04 -10.98 13.42
C HIS A 175 -1.97 -12.04 13.76
N PHE A 176 -1.12 -12.44 12.84
CA PHE A 176 0.04 -13.27 13.19
C PHE A 176 0.99 -12.50 14.10
N PRO A 177 1.73 -13.20 14.99
CA PRO A 177 2.74 -12.56 15.83
C PRO A 177 3.81 -11.81 15.00
N LYS A 178 4.32 -10.68 15.53
CA LYS A 178 5.32 -9.82 14.86
C LYS A 178 6.51 -10.60 14.28
N ASN A 179 6.98 -11.60 15.00
CA ASN A 179 8.18 -12.37 14.65
C ASN A 179 7.86 -13.65 13.84
N SER A 180 6.60 -13.83 13.42
CA SER A 180 6.23 -14.96 12.58
C SER A 180 6.94 -14.89 11.22
N THR A 181 7.43 -16.03 10.74
CA THR A 181 7.97 -16.17 9.39
C THR A 181 6.89 -16.31 8.33
N GLY A 182 5.67 -16.66 8.74
CA GLY A 182 4.54 -16.92 7.84
C GLY A 182 4.68 -18.21 7.04
N TYR A 183 3.75 -18.44 6.14
CA TYR A 183 3.76 -19.58 5.24
C TYR A 183 4.99 -19.51 4.32
N PHE A 184 5.87 -20.51 4.42
CA PHE A 184 7.13 -20.60 3.65
C PHE A 184 7.98 -19.33 3.64
N GLY A 185 8.03 -18.59 4.75
CA GLY A 185 8.86 -17.38 4.88
C GLY A 185 8.25 -16.11 4.27
N GLN A 186 7.00 -16.12 3.83
CA GLN A 186 6.36 -14.96 3.19
C GLN A 186 6.38 -13.69 4.05
N LEU A 187 6.48 -13.79 5.38
CA LEU A 187 6.53 -12.62 6.25
C LEU A 187 7.95 -12.07 6.49
N VAL A 188 8.98 -12.73 5.97
CA VAL A 188 10.40 -12.34 6.15
C VAL A 188 11.18 -12.25 4.84
N LEU A 189 10.56 -12.63 3.71
CA LEU A 189 11.13 -12.54 2.37
C LEU A 189 10.28 -11.62 1.49
N ALA A 190 10.95 -10.82 0.64
CA ALA A 190 10.25 -10.09 -0.41
C ALA A 190 9.72 -11.06 -1.47
N HIS A 191 8.48 -10.88 -1.90
CA HIS A 191 7.83 -11.78 -2.86
C HIS A 191 6.80 -11.05 -3.73
N ASN A 192 6.46 -11.66 -4.86
CA ASN A 192 5.42 -11.16 -5.74
C ASN A 192 4.04 -11.47 -5.17
N ILE A 193 3.06 -10.59 -5.44
CA ILE A 193 1.71 -10.70 -4.93
C ILE A 193 0.71 -10.09 -5.92
N SER A 194 -0.54 -10.54 -5.89
CA SER A 194 -1.56 -10.04 -6.82
C SER A 194 -2.02 -8.63 -6.48
N ALA A 195 -2.19 -8.31 -5.21
CA ALA A 195 -2.68 -6.99 -4.82
C ALA A 195 -2.03 -6.45 -3.55
N LEU A 196 -1.91 -5.13 -3.49
CA LEU A 196 -1.28 -4.37 -2.42
C LEU A 196 -2.26 -3.33 -1.86
N PRO A 197 -2.42 -3.21 -0.54
CA PRO A 197 -3.29 -2.19 0.03
C PRO A 197 -2.66 -0.79 -0.07
N ALA A 198 -3.47 0.21 -0.39
CA ALA A 198 -3.04 1.60 -0.51
C ALA A 198 -2.69 2.27 0.83
N SER A 199 -2.78 1.56 1.95
CA SER A 199 -2.31 2.07 3.25
C SER A 199 -0.81 2.38 3.28
N CYS A 200 -0.01 1.68 2.45
CA CYS A 200 1.38 2.05 2.11
C CYS A 200 1.74 1.38 0.78
N LEU A 201 1.58 2.11 -0.32
CA LEU A 201 1.77 1.61 -1.68
C LEU A 201 2.64 2.58 -2.48
N MET A 202 3.79 2.09 -2.93
CA MET A 202 4.73 2.83 -3.77
C MET A 202 4.58 2.38 -5.23
N VAL A 203 4.57 3.33 -6.17
CA VAL A 203 4.45 3.07 -7.61
C VAL A 203 5.20 4.13 -8.41
N ARG A 204 5.83 3.78 -9.54
CA ARG A 204 6.37 4.79 -10.44
C ARG A 204 5.23 5.63 -11.03
N LYS A 205 5.39 6.96 -11.08
CA LYS A 205 4.38 7.87 -11.63
C LYS A 205 4.01 7.51 -13.07
N GLN A 206 4.99 7.12 -13.88
CA GLN A 206 4.78 6.66 -15.25
C GLN A 206 3.85 5.42 -15.30
N VAL A 207 4.11 4.41 -14.46
CA VAL A 207 3.26 3.19 -14.41
C VAL A 207 1.85 3.52 -13.93
N PHE A 208 1.73 4.38 -12.90
CA PHE A 208 0.43 4.84 -12.41
C PHE A 208 -0.39 5.52 -13.52
N GLN A 209 0.25 6.37 -14.32
CA GLN A 209 -0.39 7.05 -15.45
C GLN A 209 -0.74 6.08 -16.58
N GLU A 210 0.16 5.15 -16.91
CA GLU A 210 -0.02 4.13 -17.95
C GLU A 210 -1.24 3.24 -17.69
N VAL A 211 -1.50 2.90 -16.42
CA VAL A 211 -2.67 2.10 -16.04
C VAL A 211 -3.93 2.94 -15.77
N GLY A 212 -3.87 4.26 -15.99
CA GLY A 212 -5.00 5.18 -15.83
C GLY A 212 -5.30 5.55 -14.37
N GLY A 213 -4.37 5.35 -13.44
CA GLY A 213 -4.50 5.69 -12.04
C GLY A 213 -5.58 4.89 -11.30
N PHE A 214 -6.09 5.43 -10.18
CA PHE A 214 -7.20 4.82 -9.46
C PHE A 214 -8.52 4.96 -10.22
N ASN A 215 -9.30 3.89 -10.28
CA ASN A 215 -10.64 3.92 -10.89
C ASN A 215 -11.62 4.67 -9.98
N LYS A 216 -12.20 5.76 -10.49
CA LYS A 216 -13.10 6.67 -9.76
C LYS A 216 -14.42 6.01 -9.32
N ASN A 217 -14.78 4.87 -9.88
CA ASN A 217 -15.94 4.09 -9.46
C ASN A 217 -15.74 3.43 -8.09
N TYR A 218 -14.48 3.25 -7.68
CA TYR A 218 -14.13 2.77 -6.34
C TYR A 218 -13.82 3.95 -5.43
N SER A 219 -14.72 4.24 -4.56
CA SER A 219 -14.63 5.41 -3.69
C SER A 219 -14.35 5.07 -2.23
N LEU A 220 -14.67 3.83 -1.83
CA LEU A 220 -14.58 3.32 -0.47
C LEU A 220 -13.64 2.10 -0.37
N ALA A 221 -13.72 1.18 -1.34
CA ALA A 221 -13.01 -0.08 -1.35
C ALA A 221 -12.56 -0.46 -2.77
N PHE A 222 -11.72 -1.48 -2.90
CA PHE A 222 -11.26 -2.08 -4.15
C PHE A 222 -10.40 -1.20 -5.07
N GLY A 223 -10.24 0.10 -4.82
CA GLY A 223 -9.46 0.99 -5.71
C GLY A 223 -7.98 0.60 -5.79
N ASP A 224 -7.40 0.17 -4.68
CA ASP A 224 -6.02 -0.33 -4.58
C ASP A 224 -5.84 -1.72 -5.21
N ILE A 225 -6.84 -2.56 -5.07
CA ILE A 225 -6.87 -3.89 -5.70
C ILE A 225 -6.98 -3.74 -7.21
N ASP A 226 -7.91 -2.93 -7.70
CA ASP A 226 -8.08 -2.60 -9.13
C ASP A 226 -6.78 -2.05 -9.73
N LEU A 227 -6.13 -1.10 -9.04
CA LEU A 227 -4.84 -0.56 -9.46
C LEU A 227 -3.78 -1.66 -9.59
N SER A 228 -3.69 -2.54 -8.58
CA SER A 228 -2.74 -3.64 -8.56
C SER A 228 -2.99 -4.63 -9.72
N LEU A 229 -4.25 -4.96 -10.00
CA LEU A 229 -4.60 -5.86 -11.10
C LEU A 229 -4.34 -5.24 -12.47
N LYS A 230 -4.62 -3.95 -12.68
CA LYS A 230 -4.25 -3.22 -13.91
C LYS A 230 -2.74 -3.21 -14.14
N ILE A 231 -1.95 -3.10 -13.08
CA ILE A 231 -0.49 -3.20 -13.13
C ILE A 231 -0.06 -4.60 -13.61
N LEU A 232 -0.67 -5.67 -13.08
CA LEU A 232 -0.41 -7.04 -13.54
C LEU A 232 -0.82 -7.27 -15.00
N GLU A 233 -1.95 -6.71 -15.46
CA GLU A 233 -2.37 -6.79 -16.87
C GLU A 233 -1.33 -6.18 -17.82
N LYS A 234 -0.64 -5.12 -17.38
CA LYS A 234 0.47 -4.51 -18.11
C LYS A 234 1.79 -5.30 -17.99
N LYS A 235 1.76 -6.49 -17.37
CA LYS A 235 2.91 -7.39 -17.18
C LYS A 235 3.97 -6.85 -16.24
N TYR A 236 3.65 -5.88 -15.41
CA TYR A 236 4.47 -5.50 -14.26
C TYR A 236 4.19 -6.41 -13.07
N LEU A 237 5.16 -6.51 -12.17
CA LEU A 237 5.04 -7.23 -10.91
C LEU A 237 4.58 -6.29 -9.80
N ASN A 238 3.74 -6.78 -8.90
CA ASN A 238 3.52 -6.20 -7.59
C ASN A 238 4.40 -6.94 -6.58
N VAL A 239 5.17 -6.21 -5.78
CA VAL A 239 6.11 -6.78 -4.80
C VAL A 239 5.69 -6.36 -3.39
N TRP A 240 5.61 -7.30 -2.48
CA TRP A 240 5.53 -6.99 -1.05
C TRP A 240 6.90 -7.17 -0.40
N THR A 241 7.33 -6.18 0.42
CA THR A 241 8.63 -6.24 1.12
C THR A 241 8.44 -6.26 2.63
N PRO A 242 9.10 -7.18 3.35
CA PRO A 242 9.09 -7.23 4.81
C PRO A 242 10.05 -6.22 5.45
N TYR A 243 10.87 -5.55 4.66
CA TYR A 243 11.97 -4.71 5.15
C TYR A 243 11.54 -3.27 5.40
N ALA A 244 10.55 -2.74 4.69
CA ALA A 244 9.87 -1.50 5.04
C ALA A 244 8.81 -1.78 6.11
N LYS A 245 9.04 -1.31 7.35
CA LYS A 245 8.23 -1.65 8.52
C LYS A 245 7.57 -0.42 9.09
N LEU A 246 6.23 -0.47 9.27
CA LEU A 246 5.45 0.65 9.81
C LEU A 246 4.34 0.12 10.73
N TYR A 247 3.96 0.92 11.72
CA TYR A 247 2.71 0.72 12.45
C TYR A 247 1.56 1.42 11.73
N HIS A 248 0.37 0.80 11.75
CA HIS A 248 -0.85 1.40 11.25
C HIS A 248 -1.88 1.47 12.39
N HIS A 249 -2.09 2.68 12.90
CA HIS A 249 -2.97 2.98 14.04
C HIS A 249 -4.44 3.11 13.61
N LYS A 250 -4.96 2.10 12.91
CA LYS A 250 -6.33 2.13 12.40
C LYS A 250 -7.34 2.23 13.55
N SER A 251 -8.21 3.24 13.53
CA SER A 251 -9.26 3.42 14.56
C SER A 251 -10.19 2.22 14.61
N LYS A 252 -10.39 1.67 15.81
CA LYS A 252 -11.39 0.60 16.08
C LYS A 252 -12.83 1.14 16.19
N LYS A 253 -13.03 2.47 16.23
CA LYS A 253 -14.38 3.07 16.39
C LYS A 253 -15.13 3.09 15.06
N ARG A 254 -16.12 2.23 14.93
CA ARG A 254 -17.15 2.28 13.89
C ARG A 254 -18.32 3.10 14.40
N ASP A 255 -18.66 4.18 13.71
CA ASP A 255 -19.82 5.01 14.02
C ASP A 255 -21.08 4.36 13.43
N HIS A 256 -21.99 3.85 14.28
CA HIS A 256 -23.17 3.06 13.88
C HIS A 256 -24.11 3.78 12.88
N LYS A 257 -24.21 5.12 12.92
CA LYS A 257 -25.08 5.86 12.00
C LYS A 257 -24.60 5.93 10.54
N THR A 258 -23.33 5.64 10.29
CA THR A 258 -22.73 5.68 8.94
C THR A 258 -22.70 4.29 8.27
N ILE A 259 -23.12 3.24 8.98
CA ILE A 259 -22.96 1.84 8.55
C ILE A 259 -23.78 1.56 7.30
N THR A 260 -25.08 1.81 7.28
CA THR A 260 -25.99 1.39 6.19
C THR A 260 -25.64 2.03 4.82
N LYS A 261 -25.25 3.31 4.79
CA LYS A 261 -24.82 3.95 3.54
C LYS A 261 -23.47 3.39 3.05
N LYS A 262 -22.55 3.08 3.96
CA LYS A 262 -21.27 2.47 3.62
C LYS A 262 -21.46 1.02 3.17
N GLU A 263 -22.35 0.27 3.77
CA GLU A 263 -22.68 -1.11 3.38
C GLU A 263 -23.27 -1.19 1.97
N ASN A 264 -24.27 -0.35 1.66
CA ASN A 264 -24.85 -0.27 0.31
C ASN A 264 -23.83 0.16 -0.75
N ARG A 265 -22.91 1.08 -0.40
CA ARG A 265 -21.86 1.51 -1.30
C ARG A 265 -20.83 0.41 -1.51
N PHE A 266 -20.40 -0.24 -0.44
CA PHE A 266 -19.50 -1.39 -0.50
C PHE A 266 -20.07 -2.52 -1.34
N ALA A 267 -21.35 -2.86 -1.19
CA ALA A 267 -22.01 -3.90 -1.99
C ALA A 267 -22.02 -3.56 -3.50
N LYS A 268 -22.27 -2.29 -3.84
CA LYS A 268 -22.21 -1.82 -5.24
C LYS A 268 -20.80 -1.89 -5.81
N GLU A 269 -19.80 -1.42 -5.04
CA GLU A 269 -18.40 -1.47 -5.47
C GLU A 269 -17.89 -2.91 -5.58
N LYS A 270 -18.34 -3.81 -4.69
CA LYS A 270 -18.07 -5.25 -4.76
C LYS A 270 -18.62 -5.85 -6.05
N ALA A 271 -19.90 -5.66 -6.35
CA ALA A 271 -20.52 -6.19 -7.56
C ALA A 271 -19.84 -5.66 -8.84
N TYR A 272 -19.47 -4.38 -8.84
CA TYR A 272 -18.72 -3.79 -9.96
C TYR A 272 -17.32 -4.41 -10.10
N PHE A 273 -16.62 -4.65 -8.97
CA PHE A 273 -15.32 -5.30 -8.96
C PHE A 273 -15.41 -6.75 -9.48
N GLU A 274 -16.37 -7.52 -8.98
CA GLU A 274 -16.59 -8.91 -9.41
C GLU A 274 -16.91 -8.99 -10.91
N GLN A 275 -17.69 -8.05 -11.45
CA GLN A 275 -17.98 -7.96 -12.88
C GLN A 275 -16.74 -7.58 -13.69
N GLN A 276 -16.00 -6.56 -13.25
CA GLN A 276 -14.83 -6.05 -13.96
C GLN A 276 -13.68 -7.08 -14.01
N TRP A 277 -13.49 -7.84 -12.93
CA TRP A 277 -12.37 -8.75 -12.75
C TRP A 277 -12.78 -10.23 -12.76
N ALA A 278 -13.95 -10.55 -13.36
CA ALA A 278 -14.52 -11.90 -13.37
C ALA A 278 -13.52 -12.95 -13.88
N ASP A 279 -12.89 -12.72 -15.02
CA ASP A 279 -11.90 -13.63 -15.61
C ASP A 279 -10.67 -13.86 -14.75
N PHE A 280 -10.24 -12.82 -14.00
CA PHE A 280 -9.11 -12.94 -13.08
C PHE A 280 -9.49 -13.75 -11.84
N LEU A 281 -10.67 -13.48 -11.29
CA LEU A 281 -11.18 -14.17 -10.11
C LEU A 281 -11.47 -15.65 -10.41
N GLU A 282 -11.98 -15.97 -11.59
CA GLU A 282 -12.23 -17.35 -12.04
C GLU A 282 -10.92 -18.15 -12.17
N LYS A 283 -9.85 -17.54 -12.68
CA LYS A 283 -8.53 -18.17 -12.82
C LYS A 283 -7.82 -18.37 -11.47
N GLY A 284 -8.26 -17.69 -10.44
CA GLY A 284 -7.65 -17.67 -9.11
C GLY A 284 -6.39 -16.80 -9.02
N ASP A 285 -5.90 -16.62 -7.80
CA ASP A 285 -4.72 -15.81 -7.50
C ASP A 285 -3.44 -16.54 -7.96
N PRO A 286 -2.66 -16.01 -8.93
CA PRO A 286 -1.47 -16.68 -9.45
C PRO A 286 -0.31 -16.79 -8.44
N TYR A 287 -0.38 -16.06 -7.33
CA TYR A 287 0.62 -16.09 -6.26
C TYR A 287 0.13 -16.85 -5.02
N TYR A 288 -1.05 -17.47 -5.07
CA TYR A 288 -1.55 -18.32 -4.00
C TYR A 288 -1.55 -19.79 -4.43
N ASN A 289 -1.07 -20.67 -3.54
CA ASN A 289 -0.97 -22.10 -3.87
C ASN A 289 -2.38 -22.72 -4.03
N PRO A 290 -2.71 -23.32 -5.19
CA PRO A 290 -4.05 -23.84 -5.46
C PRO A 290 -4.45 -25.04 -4.58
N ASN A 291 -3.51 -25.64 -3.84
CA ASN A 291 -3.80 -26.70 -2.87
C ASN A 291 -4.19 -26.18 -1.49
N LEU A 292 -4.12 -24.87 -1.27
CA LEU A 292 -4.54 -24.26 -0.01
C LEU A 292 -6.02 -23.86 -0.07
N THR A 293 -6.66 -23.87 1.10
CA THR A 293 -8.08 -23.47 1.17
C THR A 293 -8.27 -21.99 0.90
N LEU A 294 -9.37 -21.68 0.21
CA LEU A 294 -9.88 -20.31 0.05
C LEU A 294 -10.98 -19.96 1.06
N ASP A 295 -11.33 -20.89 1.98
CA ASP A 295 -12.35 -20.65 3.00
C ASP A 295 -11.79 -19.92 4.24
N ARG A 296 -10.46 -19.96 4.42
CA ARG A 296 -9.77 -19.41 5.61
C ARG A 296 -8.43 -18.75 5.23
N GLU A 297 -8.00 -17.83 6.09
CA GLU A 297 -6.77 -17.04 5.91
C GLU A 297 -5.51 -17.71 6.55
N ASP A 298 -5.59 -19.00 6.90
CA ASP A 298 -4.60 -19.72 7.70
C ASP A 298 -3.60 -20.57 6.89
N PHE A 299 -3.67 -20.55 5.57
CA PHE A 299 -2.84 -21.34 4.66
C PHE A 299 -2.96 -22.86 4.88
N SER A 300 -4.06 -23.33 5.44
CA SER A 300 -4.33 -24.77 5.57
C SER A 300 -4.63 -25.39 4.21
N ILE A 301 -4.39 -26.71 4.11
CA ILE A 301 -4.65 -27.48 2.90
C ILE A 301 -6.17 -27.53 2.64
N ALA A 302 -6.57 -27.37 1.37
CA ALA A 302 -7.94 -27.57 0.95
C ALA A 302 -8.32 -29.04 1.15
N LEU A 303 -9.36 -29.29 1.96
CA LEU A 303 -9.93 -30.62 2.07
C LEU A 303 -10.79 -30.85 0.81
N LYS A 304 -10.44 -31.86 0.05
CA LYS A 304 -11.25 -32.33 -1.11
C LYS A 304 -12.49 -33.05 -0.66
#